data_e1c819e4bbb00eeaed0f7d14752d1997
#
_entry.id   e1c819e4bbb00eeaed0f7d14752d1997
#
_cell.length_a   1.000
_cell.length_b   1.000
_cell.length_c   1.000
_cell.angle_alpha   90.00
_cell.angle_beta   90.00
_cell.angle_gamma   90.00
#
_symmetry.space_group_name_H-M   'P 1'
#
loop_
_entity.id
_entity.type
_entity.pdbx_description
1 polymer ?
#
loop_
_entity_poly.entity_id
_entity_poly.type
_entity_poly.pdbx_seq_one_letter_code
_entity_poly.pdbx_strand_id
1 'polypeptide(L)'
;MSDFKIVERLQRIDVDIQRNQLKYHAKRVLISKEFTFDAAHHLHHYEGKCKNLHGHTYRAILGLSGYTDERGLMIDFGDIKEIWKHKIEIHLDHRYLNETLPSMNTTAENIVVWIYEKLTEALLDEGYNGVRVEFIRLYETPTSYAEARREWMEVE
;
A
#
# COMPACT_ATOMS: atom_id res chain seq x y z
N MET A 1 -42.43 0.09 -15.48
CA MET A 1 -42.46 -1.38 -15.30
C MET A 1 -41.14 -2.05 -15.68
N SER A 2 -40.37 -1.43 -16.56
CA SER A 2 -39.00 -1.86 -16.87
C SER A 2 -38.05 -1.80 -15.66
N ASP A 3 -38.28 -0.86 -14.75
CA ASP A 3 -37.44 -0.62 -13.59
C ASP A 3 -37.42 -1.82 -12.64
N PHE A 4 -38.52 -2.48 -12.42
CA PHE A 4 -38.59 -3.66 -11.57
C PHE A 4 -37.79 -4.84 -12.12
N LYS A 5 -37.76 -5.00 -13.43
CA LYS A 5 -36.96 -6.05 -14.07
C LYS A 5 -35.47 -5.80 -13.95
N ILE A 6 -35.04 -4.54 -13.97
CA ILE A 6 -33.65 -4.17 -13.79
C ILE A 6 -33.21 -4.49 -12.37
N VAL A 7 -34.02 -4.14 -11.36
CA VAL A 7 -33.74 -4.44 -9.96
C VAL A 7 -33.66 -5.94 -9.71
N GLU A 8 -34.57 -6.72 -10.26
CA GLU A 8 -34.57 -8.19 -10.16
C GLU A 8 -33.31 -8.79 -10.80
N ARG A 9 -32.87 -8.27 -11.95
CA ARG A 9 -31.63 -8.70 -12.60
C ARG A 9 -30.42 -8.42 -11.70
N LEU A 10 -30.35 -7.22 -11.13
CA LEU A 10 -29.24 -6.84 -10.26
C LEU A 10 -29.15 -7.71 -9.01
N GLN A 11 -30.30 -8.16 -8.49
CA GLN A 11 -30.34 -9.07 -7.35
C GLN A 11 -29.89 -10.49 -7.68
N ARG A 12 -29.84 -10.86 -8.97
CA ARG A 12 -29.51 -12.20 -9.43
C ARG A 12 -28.17 -12.29 -10.17
N ILE A 13 -27.39 -11.23 -10.19
CA ILE A 13 -26.14 -11.22 -10.96
C ILE A 13 -25.13 -12.26 -10.48
N ASP A 14 -25.17 -12.62 -9.19
CA ASP A 14 -24.26 -13.63 -8.63
C ASP A 14 -24.60 -15.06 -9.08
N VAL A 15 -25.83 -15.31 -9.57
CA VAL A 15 -26.26 -16.65 -9.98
C VAL A 15 -26.27 -16.84 -11.48
N ASP A 16 -25.99 -15.78 -12.26
CA ASP A 16 -25.98 -15.82 -13.72
C ASP A 16 -24.90 -16.74 -14.28
N ILE A 17 -23.76 -16.78 -13.61
CA ILE A 17 -22.59 -17.57 -14.01
C ILE A 17 -22.12 -18.40 -12.83
N GLN A 18 -21.94 -19.69 -13.05
CA GLN A 18 -21.37 -20.58 -12.03
C GLN A 18 -19.86 -20.30 -11.88
N ARG A 19 -19.34 -20.52 -10.68
CA ARG A 19 -17.92 -20.26 -10.38
C ARG A 19 -16.98 -20.98 -11.36
N ASN A 20 -17.29 -22.21 -11.74
CA ASN A 20 -16.47 -22.98 -12.68
C ASN A 20 -16.58 -22.50 -14.13
N GLN A 21 -17.50 -21.60 -14.43
CA GLN A 21 -17.64 -20.98 -15.75
C GLN A 21 -16.83 -19.68 -15.89
N LEU A 22 -16.33 -19.15 -14.77
CA LEU A 22 -15.52 -17.95 -14.80
C LEU A 22 -14.19 -18.24 -15.48
N LYS A 23 -13.79 -17.36 -16.39
CA LYS A 23 -12.49 -17.42 -17.03
C LYS A 23 -11.53 -16.50 -16.32
N TYR A 24 -10.27 -16.93 -16.18
CA TYR A 24 -9.24 -16.11 -15.61
C TYR A 24 -7.92 -16.35 -16.35
N HIS A 25 -7.02 -15.41 -16.21
CA HIS A 25 -5.70 -15.50 -16.81
C HIS A 25 -4.67 -15.85 -15.73
N ALA A 26 -3.97 -16.98 -15.92
CA ALA A 26 -2.90 -17.42 -15.01
C ALA A 26 -1.63 -16.61 -15.28
N LYS A 27 -1.69 -15.31 -15.09
CA LYS A 27 -0.61 -14.36 -15.34
C LYS A 27 -0.35 -13.53 -14.10
N ARG A 28 0.88 -13.11 -13.95
CA ARG A 28 1.24 -12.12 -12.91
C ARG A 28 0.82 -10.74 -13.38
N VAL A 29 0.18 -10.01 -12.51
CA VAL A 29 -0.21 -8.61 -12.75
C VAL A 29 0.30 -7.74 -11.61
N LEU A 30 0.39 -6.47 -11.85
CA LEU A 30 0.72 -5.47 -10.84
C LEU A 30 -0.51 -4.60 -10.60
N ILE A 31 -0.85 -4.43 -9.35
CA ILE A 31 -1.86 -3.47 -8.92
C ILE A 31 -1.21 -2.38 -8.09
N SER A 32 -1.83 -1.21 -8.05
CA SER A 32 -1.31 -0.08 -7.30
C SER A 32 -2.42 0.56 -6.47
N LYS A 33 -2.07 1.01 -5.28
CA LYS A 33 -2.95 1.72 -4.36
C LYS A 33 -2.19 2.90 -3.77
N GLU A 34 -2.86 4.04 -3.64
CA GLU A 34 -2.29 5.25 -3.03
C GLU A 34 -2.93 5.54 -1.68
N PHE A 35 -2.12 6.08 -0.77
CA PHE A 35 -2.58 6.58 0.52
C PHE A 35 -1.87 7.90 0.82
N THR A 36 -2.55 8.77 1.57
CA THR A 36 -1.95 10.00 2.07
C THR A 36 -1.97 9.99 3.59
N PHE A 37 -0.99 10.65 4.19
CA PHE A 37 -0.96 10.86 5.63
C PHE A 37 -0.21 12.15 5.95
N ASP A 38 -0.57 12.76 7.06
CA ASP A 38 0.08 13.97 7.57
C ASP A 38 0.96 13.59 8.75
N ALA A 39 2.19 14.04 8.76
CA ALA A 39 3.12 13.72 9.85
C ALA A 39 4.14 14.81 10.04
N ALA A 40 4.69 14.88 11.24
CA ALA A 40 5.77 15.80 11.61
C ALA A 40 7.06 15.03 11.85
N HIS A 41 8.17 15.66 11.56
CA HIS A 41 9.49 15.08 11.79
C HIS A 41 10.56 16.16 11.85
N HIS A 42 11.78 15.74 12.24
CA HIS A 42 12.98 16.52 12.07
C HIS A 42 14.16 15.59 11.78
N LEU A 43 15.24 16.14 11.27
CA LEU A 43 16.43 15.36 10.97
C LEU A 43 17.53 15.64 12.00
N HIS A 44 18.17 14.57 12.48
CA HIS A 44 19.34 14.64 13.35
C HIS A 44 20.61 14.84 12.52
N HIS A 45 21.59 15.55 13.07
CA HIS A 45 22.90 15.75 12.43
C HIS A 45 22.80 16.31 11.01
N TYR A 46 21.87 17.24 10.81
CA TYR A 46 21.59 17.84 9.51
C TYR A 46 21.69 19.36 9.62
N GLU A 47 22.44 19.98 8.69
CA GLU A 47 22.60 21.42 8.61
C GLU A 47 21.66 22.00 7.56
N GLY A 48 20.50 22.45 7.97
CA GLY A 48 19.48 23.00 7.09
C GLY A 48 18.17 23.11 7.82
N LYS A 49 17.13 23.57 7.10
CA LYS A 49 15.81 23.80 7.68
C LYS A 49 15.19 22.52 8.27
N CYS A 50 15.51 21.36 7.69
CA CYS A 50 14.93 20.09 8.09
C CYS A 50 15.39 19.58 9.45
N LYS A 51 16.41 20.21 10.06
CA LYS A 51 16.78 19.93 11.46
C LYS A 51 15.71 20.40 12.44
N ASN A 52 14.87 21.35 12.03
CA ASN A 52 13.79 21.88 12.85
C ASN A 52 12.53 21.04 12.65
N LEU A 53 11.70 20.99 13.69
CA LEU A 53 10.43 20.29 13.60
C LEU A 53 9.54 20.93 12.55
N HIS A 54 9.04 20.12 11.63
CA HIS A 54 8.15 20.55 10.56
C HIS A 54 7.28 19.38 10.13
N GLY A 55 6.30 19.63 9.28
CA GLY A 55 5.36 18.62 8.82
C GLY A 55 5.18 18.60 7.32
N HIS A 56 4.70 17.47 6.83
CA HIS A 56 4.37 17.26 5.42
C HIS A 56 3.08 16.49 5.30
N THR A 57 2.41 16.66 4.16
CA THR A 57 1.41 15.71 3.68
C THR A 57 2.12 14.74 2.75
N TYR A 58 2.29 13.52 3.22
CA TYR A 58 2.96 12.45 2.47
C TYR A 58 1.95 11.73 1.57
N ARG A 59 2.44 11.21 0.45
CA ARG A 59 1.66 10.35 -0.44
C ARG A 59 2.46 9.08 -0.72
N ALA A 60 1.91 7.95 -0.32
CA ALA A 60 2.53 6.65 -0.55
C ALA A 60 1.82 5.93 -1.68
N ILE A 61 2.58 5.44 -2.64
CA ILE A 61 2.08 4.63 -3.76
C ILE A 61 2.68 3.24 -3.60
N LEU A 62 1.80 2.24 -3.46
CA LEU A 62 2.18 0.85 -3.31
C LEU A 62 2.01 0.13 -4.65
N GLY A 63 3.02 -0.62 -5.05
CA GLY A 63 2.94 -1.53 -6.19
C GLY A 63 3.04 -2.97 -5.71
N LEU A 64 1.99 -3.77 -5.93
CA LEU A 64 1.91 -5.17 -5.53
C LEU A 64 1.73 -6.04 -6.75
N SER A 65 2.41 -7.18 -6.81
CA SER A 65 2.25 -8.13 -7.90
C SER A 65 1.87 -9.51 -7.39
N GLY A 66 1.20 -10.26 -8.22
CA GLY A 66 0.80 -11.63 -7.92
C GLY A 66 -0.01 -12.24 -9.04
N TYR A 67 -0.34 -13.50 -8.88
CA TYR A 67 -1.23 -14.21 -9.79
C TYR A 67 -2.68 -14.02 -9.35
N THR A 68 -3.57 -13.89 -10.30
CA THR A 68 -5.01 -13.80 -10.01
C THR A 68 -5.57 -15.18 -9.72
N ASP A 69 -6.63 -15.22 -8.91
CA ASP A 69 -7.42 -16.42 -8.70
C ASP A 69 -8.47 -16.58 -9.82
N GLU A 70 -9.35 -17.58 -9.70
CA GLU A 70 -10.37 -17.87 -10.68
C GLU A 70 -11.41 -16.75 -10.83
N ARG A 71 -11.48 -15.82 -9.90
CA ARG A 71 -12.34 -14.64 -9.97
C ARG A 71 -11.66 -13.44 -10.63
N GLY A 72 -10.37 -13.59 -10.98
CA GLY A 72 -9.58 -12.50 -11.53
C GLY A 72 -9.02 -11.56 -10.47
N LEU A 73 -8.98 -11.98 -9.21
CA LEU A 73 -8.49 -11.17 -8.09
C LEU A 73 -7.16 -11.69 -7.57
N MET A 74 -6.22 -10.80 -7.34
CA MET A 74 -4.97 -11.08 -6.66
C MET A 74 -5.12 -10.81 -5.15
N ILE A 75 -5.59 -9.63 -4.82
CA ILE A 75 -5.97 -9.17 -3.49
C ILE A 75 -6.98 -8.06 -3.67
N ASP A 76 -7.99 -8.00 -2.82
CA ASP A 76 -8.99 -6.95 -2.86
C ASP A 76 -8.36 -5.62 -2.42
N PHE A 77 -8.67 -4.53 -3.13
CA PHE A 77 -8.20 -3.19 -2.76
C PHE A 77 -8.66 -2.79 -1.35
N GLY A 78 -9.82 -3.26 -0.92
CA GLY A 78 -10.32 -3.04 0.44
C GLY A 78 -9.44 -3.71 1.49
N ASP A 79 -8.92 -4.91 1.19
CA ASP A 79 -8.02 -5.62 2.10
C ASP A 79 -6.67 -4.90 2.20
N ILE A 80 -6.16 -4.37 1.09
CA ILE A 80 -4.94 -3.54 1.10
C ILE A 80 -5.16 -2.32 2.01
N LYS A 81 -6.30 -1.66 1.88
CA LYS A 81 -6.66 -0.50 2.70
C LYS A 81 -6.66 -0.85 4.19
N GLU A 82 -7.26 -1.98 4.56
CA GLU A 82 -7.32 -2.42 5.95
C GLU A 82 -5.92 -2.76 6.50
N ILE A 83 -5.10 -3.44 5.73
CA ILE A 83 -3.72 -3.75 6.10
C ILE A 83 -2.93 -2.46 6.31
N TRP A 84 -3.01 -1.53 5.38
CA TRP A 84 -2.35 -0.23 5.49
C TRP A 84 -2.77 0.50 6.75
N LYS A 85 -4.07 0.61 6.96
CA LYS A 85 -4.64 1.35 8.09
C LYS A 85 -4.21 0.79 9.44
N HIS A 86 -4.27 -0.54 9.60
CA HIS A 86 -4.03 -1.17 10.88
C HIS A 86 -2.57 -1.51 11.17
N LYS A 87 -1.73 -1.66 10.16
CA LYS A 87 -0.34 -2.09 10.32
C LYS A 87 0.67 -0.99 10.06
N ILE A 88 0.34 0.01 9.25
CA ILE A 88 1.28 1.02 8.79
C ILE A 88 0.84 2.42 9.20
N GLU A 89 -0.36 2.83 8.80
CA GLU A 89 -0.88 4.18 9.02
C GLU A 89 -0.91 4.58 10.50
N ILE A 90 -1.19 3.63 11.40
CA ILE A 90 -1.23 3.90 12.84
C ILE A 90 0.09 4.43 13.40
N HIS A 91 1.19 4.17 12.71
CA HIS A 91 2.52 4.65 13.09
C HIS A 91 2.92 5.94 12.40
N LEU A 92 2.15 6.36 11.40
CA LEU A 92 2.51 7.47 10.51
C LEU A 92 1.57 8.65 10.60
N ASP A 93 0.26 8.42 10.45
CA ASP A 93 -0.71 9.50 10.30
C ASP A 93 -0.94 10.26 11.61
N HIS A 94 -0.79 11.59 11.53
CA HIS A 94 -0.91 12.48 12.69
C HIS A 94 0.07 12.13 13.80
N ARG A 95 1.27 11.65 13.43
CA ARG A 95 2.32 11.27 14.37
C ARG A 95 3.56 12.13 14.21
N TYR A 96 4.33 12.17 15.29
CA TYR A 96 5.71 12.65 15.29
C TYR A 96 6.60 11.44 14.95
N LEU A 97 7.10 11.37 13.72
CA LEU A 97 7.75 10.18 13.19
C LEU A 97 9.03 9.79 13.92
N ASN A 98 9.75 10.76 14.47
CA ASN A 98 10.95 10.50 15.25
C ASN A 98 10.66 9.71 16.54
N GLU A 99 9.41 9.74 17.01
CA GLU A 99 8.97 8.99 18.18
C GLU A 99 8.38 7.63 17.81
N THR A 100 7.57 7.57 16.75
CA THR A 100 6.82 6.35 16.41
C THR A 100 7.57 5.36 15.53
N LEU A 101 8.60 5.81 14.82
CA LEU A 101 9.45 4.95 14.00
C LEU A 101 10.71 4.56 14.77
N PRO A 102 11.45 3.53 14.31
CA PRO A 102 12.73 3.17 14.93
C PRO A 102 13.70 4.35 14.96
N SER A 103 14.71 4.28 15.83
CA SER A 103 15.73 5.31 15.93
C SER A 103 16.53 5.43 14.65
N MET A 104 16.14 6.38 13.81
CA MET A 104 16.75 6.66 12.52
C MET A 104 16.40 8.09 12.12
N ASN A 105 17.16 8.68 11.21
CA ASN A 105 16.67 9.90 10.58
C ASN A 105 15.43 9.58 9.77
N THR A 106 14.37 10.37 9.96
CA THR A 106 13.08 10.17 9.32
C THR A 106 13.04 10.83 7.94
N THR A 107 14.08 10.57 7.15
CA THR A 107 14.14 10.96 5.75
C THR A 107 13.13 10.15 4.93
N ALA A 108 12.70 10.67 3.80
CA ALA A 108 11.84 9.93 2.88
C ALA A 108 12.48 8.58 2.51
N GLU A 109 13.81 8.56 2.36
CA GLU A 109 14.58 7.35 2.03
C GLU A 109 14.46 6.28 3.12
N ASN A 110 14.63 6.65 4.38
CA ASN A 110 14.50 5.70 5.48
C ASN A 110 13.05 5.28 5.72
N ILE A 111 12.11 6.21 5.60
CA ILE A 111 10.69 5.91 5.80
C ILE A 111 10.19 4.95 4.72
N VAL A 112 10.58 5.14 3.46
CA VAL A 112 10.10 4.29 2.37
C VAL A 112 10.59 2.85 2.52
N VAL A 113 11.81 2.64 3.02
CA VAL A 113 12.33 1.30 3.33
C VAL A 113 11.54 0.68 4.47
N TRP A 114 11.27 1.45 5.52
CA TRP A 114 10.47 0.97 6.65
C TRP A 114 9.06 0.54 6.20
N ILE A 115 8.42 1.34 5.33
CA ILE A 115 7.09 0.99 4.79
C ILE A 115 7.17 -0.30 3.99
N TYR A 116 8.19 -0.45 3.14
CA TYR A 116 8.41 -1.66 2.35
C TYR A 116 8.49 -2.90 3.24
N GLU A 117 9.31 -2.84 4.28
CA GLU A 117 9.50 -3.96 5.21
C GLU A 117 8.22 -4.28 5.97
N LYS A 118 7.53 -3.26 6.49
CA LYS A 118 6.29 -3.45 7.24
C LYS A 118 5.16 -4.01 6.38
N LEU A 119 5.03 -3.54 5.16
CA LEU A 119 4.00 -4.05 4.26
C LEU A 119 4.29 -5.50 3.85
N THR A 120 5.54 -5.82 3.58
CA THR A 120 5.96 -7.19 3.27
C THR A 120 5.63 -8.14 4.43
N GLU A 121 5.98 -7.75 5.65
CA GLU A 121 5.67 -8.51 6.87
C GLU A 121 4.16 -8.66 7.06
N ALA A 122 3.40 -7.57 6.91
CA ALA A 122 1.96 -7.57 7.10
C ALA A 122 1.22 -8.48 6.11
N LEU A 123 1.65 -8.47 4.84
CA LEU A 123 1.07 -9.34 3.82
C LEU A 123 1.29 -10.82 4.14
N LEU A 124 2.48 -11.18 4.62
CA LEU A 124 2.77 -12.54 5.05
C LEU A 124 1.92 -12.95 6.27
N ASP A 125 1.81 -12.07 7.26
CA ASP A 125 1.03 -12.31 8.47
C ASP A 125 -0.45 -12.51 8.17
N GLU A 126 -0.98 -11.81 7.17
CA GLU A 126 -2.37 -11.92 6.74
C GLU A 126 -2.60 -13.08 5.74
N GLY A 127 -1.56 -13.86 5.43
CA GLY A 127 -1.68 -15.05 4.58
C GLY A 127 -1.56 -14.80 3.08
N TYR A 128 -1.13 -13.63 2.65
CA TYR A 128 -0.96 -13.30 1.24
C TYR A 128 0.44 -13.68 0.74
N ASN A 129 0.78 -14.97 0.83
CA ASN A 129 2.12 -15.46 0.50
C ASN A 129 2.50 -15.29 -0.98
N GLY A 130 1.51 -15.22 -1.87
CA GLY A 130 1.75 -15.07 -3.30
C GLY A 130 1.80 -13.62 -3.78
N VAL A 131 1.56 -12.67 -2.89
CA VAL A 131 1.58 -11.25 -3.21
C VAL A 131 2.93 -10.67 -2.84
N ARG A 132 3.58 -10.00 -3.82
CA ARG A 132 4.89 -9.37 -3.62
C ARG A 132 4.76 -7.87 -3.62
N VAL A 133 5.46 -7.22 -2.71
CA VAL A 133 5.65 -5.77 -2.79
C VAL A 133 6.72 -5.52 -3.86
N GLU A 134 6.33 -4.95 -4.98
CA GLU A 134 7.24 -4.63 -6.08
C GLU A 134 7.93 -3.29 -5.85
N PHE A 135 7.18 -2.31 -5.35
CA PHE A 135 7.76 -1.01 -5.00
C PHE A 135 6.87 -0.28 -4.01
N ILE A 136 7.49 0.62 -3.27
CA ILE A 136 6.84 1.69 -2.51
C ILE A 136 7.44 3.00 -2.98
N ARG A 137 6.61 3.95 -3.33
CA ARG A 137 7.03 5.31 -3.65
C ARG A 137 6.43 6.25 -2.61
N LEU A 138 7.28 7.00 -1.94
CA LEU A 138 6.85 7.92 -0.89
C LEU A 138 7.18 9.36 -1.29
N TYR A 139 6.13 10.13 -1.58
CA TYR A 139 6.25 11.57 -1.79
C TYR A 139 6.26 12.27 -0.44
N GLU A 140 7.33 12.98 -0.15
CA GLU A 140 7.40 13.88 1.01
C GLU A 140 6.74 15.20 0.68
N THR A 141 6.92 15.67 -0.54
CA THR A 141 6.26 16.85 -1.12
C THR A 141 5.61 16.44 -2.45
N PRO A 142 4.75 17.28 -3.05
CA PRO A 142 4.15 16.94 -4.36
C PRO A 142 5.16 16.68 -5.48
N THR A 143 6.39 17.17 -5.35
CA THR A 143 7.41 17.10 -6.41
C THR A 143 8.63 16.25 -6.06
N SER A 144 8.68 15.67 -4.85
CA SER A 144 9.88 14.95 -4.38
C SER A 144 9.50 13.64 -3.73
N TYR A 145 10.07 12.53 -4.19
CA TYR A 145 9.81 11.22 -3.62
C TYR A 145 11.09 10.39 -3.48
N ALA A 146 11.02 9.42 -2.60
CA ALA A 146 11.97 8.31 -2.53
C ALA A 146 11.24 7.01 -2.87
N GLU A 147 11.95 6.03 -3.41
CA GLU A 147 11.34 4.77 -3.83
C GLU A 147 12.18 3.58 -3.36
N ALA A 148 11.50 2.58 -2.82
CA ALA A 148 12.09 1.28 -2.51
C ALA A 148 11.53 0.26 -3.49
N ARG A 149 12.39 -0.52 -4.14
CA ARG A 149 11.99 -1.56 -5.10
C ARG A 149 12.42 -2.92 -4.61
N ARG A 150 11.63 -3.93 -4.92
CA ARG A 150 11.90 -5.31 -4.50
C ARG A 150 13.32 -5.75 -4.88
N GLU A 151 13.74 -5.51 -6.12
CA GLU A 151 15.07 -5.90 -6.59
C GLU A 151 16.23 -5.25 -5.84
N TRP A 152 15.98 -4.09 -5.21
CA TRP A 152 16.97 -3.41 -4.38
C TRP A 152 16.93 -3.86 -2.92
N MET A 153 15.71 -4.21 -2.44
CA MET A 153 15.51 -4.60 -1.04
C MET A 153 15.94 -6.04 -0.76
N GLU A 154 15.89 -6.90 -1.77
CA GLU A 154 16.26 -8.32 -1.65
C GLU A 154 17.74 -8.58 -1.94
N VAL A 155 18.55 -7.57 -2.20
CA VAL A 155 19.99 -7.70 -2.39
C VAL A 155 20.67 -7.81 -1.03
N GLU A 156 21.55 -8.80 -0.86
CA GLU A 156 22.36 -9.00 0.33
C GLU A 156 23.60 -8.09 0.36
#